data_0a4cecee8f9700f2d8fc14fe89e62d47
#
_entry.id   0a4cecee8f9700f2d8fc14fe89e62d47
#
_cell.length_a   1.000
_cell.length_b   1.000
_cell.length_c   1.000
_cell.angle_alpha   90.00
_cell.angle_beta   90.00
_cell.angle_gamma   90.00
#
_symmetry.space_group_name_H-M   'P 1'
#
loop_
_entity.id
_entity.type
_entity.pdbx_description
1 polymer ?
#
loop_
_entity_poly.entity_id
_entity_poly.type
_entity_poly.pdbx_seq_one_letter_code
_entity_poly.pdbx_strand_id
1 'polypeptide(L)' 'MKPLKEKISITVDGDLLEKIKELAENDDRSLSQYINLILKEHIKNNEK' A
#
# COMPACT_ATOMS: atom_id res chain seq x y z
N MET A 1 12.47 -6.64 -17.97
CA MET A 1 12.93 -6.85 -16.62
C MET A 1 12.32 -5.91 -15.61
N LYS A 2 11.92 -6.44 -14.53
CA LYS A 2 11.25 -5.65 -13.52
C LYS A 2 12.23 -4.85 -12.70
N PRO A 3 11.97 -3.61 -12.48
CA PRO A 3 12.85 -2.82 -11.61
C PRO A 3 12.65 -3.21 -10.17
N LEU A 4 13.64 -2.88 -9.38
CA LEU A 4 13.54 -3.07 -7.96
C LEU A 4 12.54 -2.07 -7.40
N LYS A 5 12.06 -2.36 -6.20
CA LYS A 5 11.14 -1.46 -5.55
C LYS A 5 11.85 -0.16 -5.22
N GLU A 6 11.13 0.91 -5.37
CA GLU A 6 11.68 2.23 -5.10
C GLU A 6 11.07 2.79 -3.82
N LYS A 7 11.87 3.55 -3.13
CA LYS A 7 11.40 4.20 -1.91
C LYS A 7 10.80 5.55 -2.25
N ILE A 8 9.66 5.82 -1.65
CA ILE A 8 9.03 7.13 -1.79
C ILE A 8 8.54 7.57 -0.42
N SER A 9 8.30 8.85 -0.31
CA SER A 9 7.75 9.43 0.90
C SER A 9 6.44 10.12 0.55
N ILE A 10 5.41 9.86 1.32
CA ILE A 10 4.13 10.52 1.11
C ILE A 10 3.58 10.96 2.45
N THR A 11 2.65 11.88 2.39
CA THR A 11 1.95 12.37 3.55
C THR A 11 0.56 11.77 3.56
N VAL A 12 0.16 11.21 4.67
CA VAL A 12 -1.13 10.52 4.78
C VAL A 12 -1.84 11.01 6.03
N ASP A 13 -3.16 11.09 5.94
CA ASP A 13 -3.96 11.44 7.11
C ASP A 13 -3.67 10.47 8.25
N GLY A 14 -3.56 11.00 9.47
CA GLY A 14 -3.21 10.17 10.61
C GLY A 14 -4.19 9.06 10.88
N ASP A 15 -5.47 9.38 10.84
CA ASP A 15 -6.49 8.37 11.11
C ASP A 15 -6.56 7.34 10.00
N LEU A 16 -6.30 7.76 8.77
CA LEU A 16 -6.25 6.82 7.66
C LEU A 16 -5.06 5.87 7.83
N LEU A 17 -3.94 6.41 8.25
CA LEU A 17 -2.75 5.60 8.45
C LEU A 17 -2.98 4.53 9.52
N GLU A 18 -3.64 4.91 10.59
CA GLU A 18 -3.93 3.96 11.67
C GLU A 18 -4.81 2.82 11.18
N LYS A 19 -5.79 3.18 10.39
CA LYS A 19 -6.70 2.18 9.85
C LYS A 19 -5.96 1.20 8.96
N ILE A 20 -5.09 1.72 8.11
CA ILE A 20 -4.33 0.87 7.20
C ILE A 20 -3.38 -0.03 7.97
N LYS A 21 -2.77 0.49 9.04
CA LYS A 21 -1.90 -0.34 9.86
C LYS A 21 -2.65 -1.53 10.44
N GLU A 22 -3.85 -1.25 10.91
CA GLU A 22 -4.69 -2.28 11.48
C GLU A 22 -5.01 -3.37 10.47
N LEU A 23 -5.38 -2.93 9.28
CA LEU A 23 -5.73 -3.86 8.23
C LEU A 23 -4.53 -4.68 7.78
N ALA A 24 -3.38 -4.04 7.74
CA ALA A 24 -2.16 -4.74 7.35
C ALA A 24 -1.83 -5.83 8.35
N GLU A 25 -1.98 -5.53 9.63
CA GLU A 25 -1.72 -6.52 10.67
C GLU A 25 -2.66 -7.70 10.57
N ASN A 26 -3.92 -7.43 10.32
CA ASN A 26 -4.91 -8.48 10.17
C ASN A 26 -4.61 -9.39 9.01
N ASP A 27 -3.89 -8.86 8.03
CA ASP A 27 -3.54 -9.59 6.83
C ASP A 27 -2.14 -10.17 6.89
N ASP A 28 -1.48 -10.01 8.04
CA ASP A 28 -0.13 -10.54 8.23
C ASP A 28 0.85 -9.92 7.24
N ARG A 29 0.67 -8.68 6.91
CA ARG A 29 1.56 -7.97 5.99
C ARG A 29 2.17 -6.79 6.69
N SER A 30 3.33 -6.38 6.22
CA SER A 30 3.90 -5.13 6.69
C SER A 30 3.11 -3.99 6.09
N LEU A 31 3.23 -2.82 6.69
CA LEU A 31 2.53 -1.64 6.20
C LEU A 31 2.90 -1.35 4.76
N SER A 32 4.18 -1.41 4.45
CA SER A 32 4.66 -1.16 3.09
C SER A 32 4.06 -2.13 2.09
N GLN A 33 4.05 -3.40 2.46
CA GLN A 33 3.52 -4.42 1.56
C GLN A 33 2.04 -4.23 1.33
N TYR A 34 1.32 -3.88 2.38
CA TYR A 34 -0.11 -3.69 2.27
C TYR A 34 -0.44 -2.52 1.36
N ILE A 35 0.26 -1.40 1.57
CA ILE A 35 0.05 -0.22 0.74
C ILE A 35 0.38 -0.53 -0.72
N ASN A 36 1.47 -1.23 -0.93
CA ASN A 36 1.86 -1.60 -2.29
C ASN A 36 0.77 -2.42 -2.97
N LEU A 37 0.18 -3.33 -2.21
CA LEU A 37 -0.88 -4.17 -2.73
C LEU A 37 -2.10 -3.34 -3.12
N ILE A 38 -2.47 -2.40 -2.25
CA ILE A 38 -3.61 -1.54 -2.53
C ILE A 38 -3.40 -0.73 -3.79
N LEU A 39 -2.21 -0.19 -3.94
CA LEU A 39 -1.90 0.61 -5.11
C LEU A 39 -1.96 -0.22 -6.38
N LYS A 40 -1.46 -1.43 -6.32
CA LYS A 40 -1.51 -2.33 -7.45
C LYS A 40 -2.95 -2.63 -7.85
N GLU A 41 -3.77 -2.89 -6.86
CA GLU A 41 -5.18 -3.19 -7.11
C GLU A 41 -5.88 -2.00 -7.74
N HIS A 42 -5.56 -0.82 -7.24
CA HIS A 42 -6.18 0.39 -7.75
C HIS A 42 -5.83 0.60 -9.22
N ILE A 43 -4.57 0.43 -9.54
CA ILE A 43 -4.12 0.60 -10.92
C ILE A 43 -4.79 -0.43 -11.82
N LYS A 44 -4.84 -1.65 -11.37
CA LYS A 44 -5.42 -2.74 -12.12
C LYS A 44 -6.90 -2.47 -12.43
N ASN A 45 -7.62 -1.95 -11.45
CA ASN A 45 -9.03 -1.69 -11.62
C ASN A 45 -9.30 -0.53 -12.55
N ASN A 46 -8.31 0.33 -12.75
CA ASN A 46 -8.47 1.50 -13.60
C ASN A 46 -7.94 1.29 -15.01
N GLU A 47 -7.29 0.19 -15.24
CA GLU A 47 -6.80 -0.13 -16.58
C GLU A 47 -7.89 -0.82 -17.37
N LYS A 48 -7.94 -0.51 -18.61
CA LYS A 48 -8.96 -1.11 -19.48
C LYS A 48 -8.39 -2.05 -20.48
#